data_5967545f5ec0524aafeaeaabf543b927
#
_entry.id   5967545f5ec0524aafeaeaabf543b927
#
_cell.length_a   1.000
_cell.length_b   1.000
_cell.length_c   1.000
_cell.angle_alpha   90.00
_cell.angle_beta   90.00
_cell.angle_gamma   90.00
#
_symmetry.space_group_name_H-M   'P 1'
#
loop_
_entity.id
_entity.type
_entity.pdbx_description
1 polymer ?
#
loop_
_entity_poly.entity_id
_entity_poly.type
_entity_poly.pdbx_seq_one_letter_code
_entity_poly.pdbx_strand_id
1 'polypeptide(L)'
;MNIKNKRMLACLLCGICGCLCYGIGDWLMMYGETSHQGKLFWLTEGVANIPAWRNNVAMILAFPGIIFYGIALFCLESLIKPEKTRKIYHYLNVFGLTPWMCLHIFYIMILYLYA
;
A
#
# COMPACT_ATOMS: atom_id res chain seq x y z
N MET A 1 -30.95 -5.65 0.53
CA MET A 1 -29.72 -5.27 1.27
C MET A 1 -29.82 -3.81 1.67
N ASN A 2 -29.71 -3.49 2.96
CA ASN A 2 -29.81 -2.12 3.49
C ASN A 2 -28.65 -1.25 2.94
N ILE A 3 -28.88 0.06 2.77
CA ILE A 3 -27.89 1.04 2.28
C ILE A 3 -26.58 0.97 3.08
N LYS A 4 -26.67 0.80 4.41
CA LYS A 4 -25.51 0.63 5.28
C LYS A 4 -24.64 -0.58 4.90
N ASN A 5 -25.29 -1.70 4.57
CA ASN A 5 -24.58 -2.93 4.18
C ASN A 5 -23.94 -2.79 2.79
N LYS A 6 -24.57 -2.05 1.87
CA LYS A 6 -23.98 -1.76 0.55
C LYS A 6 -22.72 -0.93 0.67
N ARG A 7 -22.73 0.11 1.51
CA ARG A 7 -21.56 0.95 1.76
C ARG A 7 -20.41 0.13 2.38
N MET A 8 -20.74 -0.69 3.37
CA MET A 8 -19.75 -1.55 4.01
C MET A 8 -19.12 -2.54 3.03
N LEU A 9 -19.93 -3.18 2.19
CA LEU A 9 -19.45 -4.08 1.15
C LEU A 9 -18.52 -3.35 0.17
N ALA A 10 -18.88 -2.15 -0.28
CA ALA A 10 -18.05 -1.34 -1.17
C ALA A 10 -16.68 -1.01 -0.51
N CYS A 11 -16.68 -0.64 0.78
CA CYS A 11 -15.44 -0.38 1.50
C CYS A 11 -14.54 -1.62 1.65
N LEU A 12 -15.13 -2.78 1.90
CA LEU A 12 -14.39 -4.05 1.96
C LEU A 12 -13.81 -4.42 0.59
N LEU A 13 -14.58 -4.23 -0.48
CA LEU A 13 -14.08 -4.45 -1.84
C LEU A 13 -12.94 -3.48 -2.18
N CYS A 14 -13.03 -2.21 -1.79
CA CYS A 14 -11.92 -1.27 -1.89
C CYS A 14 -10.68 -1.78 -1.14
N GLY A 15 -10.85 -2.30 0.08
CA GLY A 15 -9.74 -2.87 0.85
C GLY A 15 -9.06 -4.04 0.14
N ILE A 16 -9.86 -4.96 -0.41
CA ILE A 16 -9.34 -6.09 -1.20
C ILE A 16 -8.59 -5.59 -2.43
N CYS A 17 -9.16 -4.68 -3.21
CA CYS A 17 -8.51 -4.08 -4.37
C CYS A 17 -7.20 -3.38 -3.98
N GLY A 18 -7.18 -2.62 -2.90
CA GLY A 18 -5.99 -1.95 -2.38
C GLY A 18 -4.89 -2.95 -2.02
N CYS A 19 -5.23 -4.01 -1.28
CA CYS A 19 -4.28 -5.08 -0.94
C CYS A 19 -3.73 -5.81 -2.17
N LEU A 20 -4.58 -6.08 -3.17
CA LEU A 20 -4.15 -6.71 -4.41
C LEU A 20 -3.20 -5.79 -5.20
N CYS A 21 -3.50 -4.50 -5.31
CA CYS A 21 -2.63 -3.53 -5.97
C CYS A 21 -1.25 -3.47 -5.31
N TYR A 22 -1.19 -3.40 -3.98
CA TYR A 22 0.07 -3.43 -3.24
C TYR A 22 0.81 -4.76 -3.39
N GLY A 23 0.11 -5.88 -3.15
CA GLY A 23 0.72 -7.20 -3.22
C GLY A 23 1.31 -7.52 -4.59
N ILE A 24 0.62 -7.15 -5.67
CA ILE A 24 1.14 -7.31 -7.04
C ILE A 24 2.30 -6.35 -7.28
N GLY A 25 2.21 -5.10 -6.83
CA GLY A 25 3.27 -4.11 -6.95
C GLY A 25 4.56 -4.56 -6.26
N ASP A 26 4.44 -4.96 -5.00
CA ASP A 26 5.58 -5.47 -4.20
C ASP A 26 6.16 -6.74 -4.82
N TRP A 27 5.32 -7.65 -5.30
CA TRP A 27 5.77 -8.86 -5.96
C TRP A 27 6.56 -8.56 -7.25
N LEU A 28 6.08 -7.62 -8.07
CA LEU A 28 6.77 -7.19 -9.28
C LEU A 28 8.14 -6.57 -8.98
N MET A 29 8.26 -5.86 -7.87
CA MET A 29 9.53 -5.24 -7.46
C MET A 29 10.52 -6.25 -6.88
N MET A 30 10.04 -7.27 -6.20
CA MET A 30 10.85 -8.19 -5.41
C MET A 30 11.14 -9.52 -6.09
N TYR A 31 10.24 -10.00 -6.93
CA TYR A 31 10.30 -11.36 -7.48
C TYR A 31 11.42 -11.50 -8.52
N GLY A 32 12.16 -12.60 -8.40
CA GLY A 32 13.21 -12.96 -9.35
C GLY A 32 14.55 -12.29 -9.10
N GLU A 33 14.64 -11.44 -8.08
CA GLU A 33 15.91 -10.87 -7.65
C GLU A 33 16.57 -11.79 -6.63
N THR A 34 17.67 -12.43 -7.02
CA THR A 34 18.40 -13.42 -6.19
C THR A 34 19.66 -12.86 -5.56
N SER A 35 20.08 -11.64 -5.92
CA SER A 35 21.29 -11.01 -5.38
C SER A 35 21.10 -10.39 -4.01
N HIS A 36 19.90 -10.43 -3.46
CA HIS A 36 19.55 -9.86 -2.18
C HIS A 36 20.07 -10.71 -1.03
N GLN A 37 21.22 -10.35 -0.55
CA GLN A 37 21.75 -10.94 0.67
C GLN A 37 22.03 -9.83 1.69
N GLY A 38 21.23 -9.79 2.75
CA GLY A 38 21.46 -8.89 3.88
C GLY A 38 20.26 -8.05 4.30
N LYS A 39 20.41 -7.37 5.43
CA LYS A 39 19.33 -6.59 6.06
C LYS A 39 18.91 -5.33 5.29
N LEU A 40 19.73 -4.86 4.36
CA LEU A 40 19.50 -3.64 3.59
C LEU A 40 19.44 -3.93 2.08
N PHE A 41 18.90 -5.07 1.71
CA PHE A 41 18.81 -5.49 0.30
C PHE A 41 18.08 -4.48 -0.60
N TRP A 42 17.19 -3.65 -0.03
CA TRP A 42 16.48 -2.56 -0.73
C TRP A 42 17.40 -1.49 -1.33
N LEU A 43 18.63 -1.41 -0.84
CA LEU A 43 19.64 -0.45 -1.28
C LEU A 43 20.77 -1.14 -2.07
N THR A 44 20.58 -2.38 -2.48
CA THR A 44 21.60 -3.13 -3.21
C THR A 44 21.50 -2.90 -4.72
N GLU A 45 22.60 -3.14 -5.42
CA GLU A 45 22.64 -3.07 -6.88
C GLU A 45 21.62 -3.97 -7.57
N GLY A 46 21.21 -5.07 -6.92
CA GLY A 46 20.18 -5.95 -7.45
C GLY A 46 18.84 -5.27 -7.67
N VAL A 47 18.49 -4.30 -6.81
CA VAL A 47 17.25 -3.52 -6.94
C VAL A 47 17.36 -2.56 -8.13
N ALA A 48 18.54 -2.00 -8.40
CA ALA A 48 18.79 -1.15 -9.55
C ALA A 48 18.68 -1.91 -10.89
N ASN A 49 18.85 -3.22 -10.88
CA ASN A 49 18.74 -4.07 -12.07
C ASN A 49 17.31 -4.55 -12.37
N ILE A 50 16.30 -4.13 -11.60
CA ILE A 50 14.91 -4.48 -11.88
C ILE A 50 14.49 -3.84 -13.21
N PRO A 51 13.89 -4.61 -14.14
CA PRO A 51 13.45 -4.06 -15.42
C PRO A 51 12.49 -2.88 -15.24
N ALA A 52 12.73 -1.78 -15.94
CA ALA A 52 11.96 -0.53 -15.82
C ALA A 52 10.44 -0.73 -15.95
N TRP A 53 9.98 -1.67 -16.78
CA TRP A 53 8.55 -1.94 -16.93
C TRP A 53 7.92 -2.45 -15.62
N ARG A 54 8.65 -3.22 -14.80
CA ARG A 54 8.17 -3.71 -13.50
C ARG A 54 7.99 -2.56 -12.52
N ASN A 55 8.95 -1.66 -12.45
CA ASN A 55 8.87 -0.46 -11.64
C ASN A 55 7.70 0.43 -12.07
N ASN A 56 7.50 0.60 -13.40
CA ASN A 56 6.39 1.38 -13.93
C ASN A 56 5.04 0.78 -13.56
N VAL A 57 4.86 -0.52 -13.70
CA VAL A 57 3.61 -1.20 -13.33
C VAL A 57 3.38 -1.11 -11.82
N ALA A 58 4.40 -1.33 -11.00
CA ALA A 58 4.31 -1.20 -9.54
C ALA A 58 3.88 0.21 -9.13
N MET A 59 4.43 1.26 -9.75
CA MET A 59 4.06 2.64 -9.50
C MET A 59 2.61 2.94 -9.91
N ILE A 60 2.17 2.46 -11.08
CA ILE A 60 0.78 2.61 -11.54
C ILE A 60 -0.19 1.94 -10.57
N LEU A 61 0.18 0.80 -10.00
CA LEU A 61 -0.65 0.08 -9.03
C LEU A 61 -0.64 0.74 -7.64
N ALA A 62 0.46 1.37 -7.25
CA ALA A 62 0.58 2.01 -5.95
C ALA A 62 -0.44 3.14 -5.75
N PHE A 63 -0.70 3.96 -6.79
CA PHE A 63 -1.65 5.07 -6.69
C PHE A 63 -3.08 4.63 -6.36
N PRO A 64 -3.75 3.78 -7.16
CA PRO A 64 -5.07 3.29 -6.81
C PRO A 64 -5.04 2.45 -5.53
N GLY A 65 -3.96 1.72 -5.29
CA GLY A 65 -3.76 0.94 -4.08
C GLY A 65 -3.87 1.79 -2.81
N ILE A 66 -3.20 2.94 -2.77
CA ILE A 66 -3.27 3.89 -1.65
C ILE A 66 -4.70 4.38 -1.44
N ILE A 67 -5.35 4.82 -2.49
CA ILE A 67 -6.70 5.38 -2.41
C ILE A 67 -7.68 4.33 -1.88
N PHE A 68 -7.69 3.15 -2.47
CA PHE A 68 -8.60 2.07 -2.08
C PHE A 68 -8.33 1.57 -0.66
N TYR A 69 -7.07 1.39 -0.31
CA TYR A 69 -6.69 0.95 1.03
C TYR A 69 -7.04 2.01 2.08
N GLY A 70 -6.79 3.28 1.80
CA GLY A 70 -7.16 4.41 2.66
C GLY A 70 -8.67 4.48 2.89
N ILE A 71 -9.49 4.36 1.84
CA ILE A 71 -10.95 4.30 1.95
C ILE A 71 -11.37 3.17 2.88
N ALA A 72 -10.81 1.97 2.73
CA ALA A 72 -11.13 0.82 3.55
C ALA A 72 -10.80 1.06 5.03
N LEU A 73 -9.61 1.62 5.33
CA LEU A 73 -9.17 1.90 6.70
C LEU A 73 -10.08 2.91 7.40
N PHE A 74 -10.46 4.01 6.73
CA PHE A 74 -11.39 4.98 7.28
C PHE A 74 -12.82 4.42 7.41
N CYS A 75 -13.23 3.51 6.54
CA CYS A 75 -14.49 2.80 6.72
C CYS A 75 -14.48 1.89 7.94
N LEU A 76 -13.39 1.14 8.17
CA LEU A 76 -13.24 0.29 9.34
C LEU A 76 -13.32 1.10 10.64
N GLU A 77 -12.79 2.32 10.65
CA GLU A 77 -12.92 3.23 11.79
C GLU A 77 -14.37 3.43 12.23
N SER A 78 -15.28 3.53 11.27
CA SER A 78 -16.73 3.73 11.55
C SER A 78 -17.38 2.54 12.26
N LEU A 79 -16.76 1.37 12.24
CA LEU A 79 -17.25 0.15 12.89
C LEU A 79 -16.81 0.05 14.36
N ILE A 80 -15.83 0.84 14.77
CA ILE A 80 -15.29 0.82 16.14
C ILE A 80 -16.26 1.56 17.05
N LYS A 81 -16.95 0.81 17.92
CA LYS A 81 -17.94 1.35 18.84
C LYS A 81 -17.34 2.19 20.00
N PRO A 82 -16.30 1.72 20.72
CA PRO A 82 -15.74 2.51 21.82
C PRO A 82 -15.05 3.77 21.29
N GLU A 83 -15.52 4.94 21.73
CA GLU A 83 -15.02 6.25 21.24
C GLU A 83 -13.51 6.41 21.44
N LYS A 84 -12.99 6.00 22.62
CA LYS A 84 -11.55 6.05 22.91
C LYS A 84 -10.74 5.23 21.92
N THR A 85 -11.17 4.01 21.64
CA THR A 85 -10.51 3.10 20.67
C THR A 85 -10.59 3.67 19.25
N ARG A 86 -11.73 4.24 18.87
CA ARG A 86 -11.91 4.88 17.56
C ARG A 86 -10.96 6.06 17.37
N LYS A 87 -10.81 6.92 18.38
CA LYS A 87 -9.85 8.05 18.34
C LYS A 87 -8.41 7.55 18.18
N ILE A 88 -8.00 6.54 18.95
CA ILE A 88 -6.68 5.95 18.82
C ILE A 88 -6.47 5.39 17.41
N TYR A 89 -7.45 4.65 16.89
CA TYR A 89 -7.40 4.10 15.54
C TYR A 89 -7.29 5.20 14.46
N HIS A 90 -8.05 6.29 14.63
CA HIS A 90 -7.98 7.47 13.75
C HIS A 90 -6.56 8.06 13.72
N TYR A 91 -5.96 8.31 14.88
CA TYR A 91 -4.59 8.81 14.96
C TYR A 91 -3.58 7.85 14.34
N LEU A 92 -3.72 6.55 14.56
CA LEU A 92 -2.86 5.55 13.94
C LEU A 92 -3.00 5.54 12.40
N ASN A 93 -4.20 5.75 11.87
CA ASN A 93 -4.40 5.86 10.42
C ASN A 93 -3.77 7.13 9.86
N VAL A 94 -4.02 8.28 10.48
CA VAL A 94 -3.54 9.57 9.95
C VAL A 94 -2.04 9.72 10.10
N PHE A 95 -1.48 9.39 11.27
CA PHE A 95 -0.07 9.63 11.59
C PHE A 95 0.84 8.43 11.42
N GLY A 96 0.30 7.23 11.29
CA GLY A 96 1.06 6.00 11.07
C GLY A 96 0.99 5.53 9.63
N LEU A 97 -0.19 5.15 9.18
CA LEU A 97 -0.37 4.51 7.87
C LEU A 97 -0.22 5.48 6.70
N THR A 98 -0.71 6.72 6.82
CA THR A 98 -0.61 7.70 5.72
C THR A 98 0.84 8.04 5.38
N PRO A 99 1.72 8.40 6.33
CA PRO A 99 3.14 8.59 6.02
C PRO A 99 3.81 7.33 5.47
N TRP A 100 3.47 6.15 5.99
CA TRP A 100 4.01 4.89 5.46
C TRP A 100 3.68 4.68 3.99
N MET A 101 2.45 4.97 3.60
CA MET A 101 2.01 4.88 2.21
C MET A 101 2.73 5.89 1.32
N CYS A 102 2.94 7.13 1.81
CA CYS A 102 3.71 8.13 1.11
C CYS A 102 5.17 7.70 0.93
N LEU A 103 5.79 7.11 1.95
CA LEU A 103 7.15 6.57 1.86
C LEU A 103 7.27 5.46 0.81
N HIS A 104 6.25 4.63 0.65
CA HIS A 104 6.23 3.59 -0.40
C HIS A 104 6.29 4.19 -1.80
N ILE A 105 5.53 5.27 -2.07
CA ILE A 105 5.59 5.98 -3.36
C ILE A 105 6.97 6.62 -3.55
N PHE A 106 7.50 7.28 -2.53
CA PHE A 106 8.83 7.87 -2.58
C PHE A 106 9.91 6.83 -2.90
N TYR A 107 9.83 5.67 -2.28
CA TYR A 107 10.74 4.57 -2.54
C TYR A 107 10.70 4.11 -4.00
N ILE A 108 9.51 3.91 -4.55
CA ILE A 108 9.34 3.53 -5.97
C ILE A 108 9.89 4.62 -6.90
N MET A 109 9.68 5.90 -6.58
CA MET A 109 10.23 7.02 -7.36
C MET A 109 11.76 7.04 -7.32
N ILE A 110 12.37 6.79 -6.16
CA ILE A 110 13.83 6.69 -6.03
C ILE A 110 14.37 5.55 -6.90
N LEU A 111 13.74 4.39 -6.86
CA LEU A 111 14.13 3.26 -7.71
C LEU A 111 14.03 3.59 -9.20
N TYR A 112 12.99 4.33 -9.58
CA TYR A 112 12.82 4.78 -10.97
C TYR A 112 13.92 5.75 -11.43
N LEU A 113 14.41 6.60 -10.54
CA LEU A 113 15.52 7.52 -10.83
C LEU A 113 16.88 6.82 -10.87
N TYR A 114 16.99 5.66 -10.24
CA TYR A 114 18.23 4.88 -10.21
C TYR A 114 18.35 3.85 -11.35
N ALA A 115 17.22 3.47 -11.96
CA ALA A 115 17.16 2.54 -13.10
C ALA A 115 17.32 3.28 -14.43
#